data_8e6ab14da754cd573175c25b518b12ce
#
_entry.id   8e6ab14da754cd573175c25b518b12ce
#
_cell.length_a   1.000
_cell.length_b   1.000
_cell.length_c   1.000
_cell.angle_alpha   90.00
_cell.angle_beta   90.00
_cell.angle_gamma   90.00
#
_symmetry.space_group_name_H-M   'P 1'
#
loop_
_entity.id
_entity.type
_entity.pdbx_description
1 polymer ?
#
loop_
_entity_poly.entity_id
_entity_poly.type
_entity_poly.pdbx_seq_one_letter_code
_entity_poly.pdbx_strand_id
1 'polypeptide(L)'
;IGDTGRIGADAFRSFKDVDDATTRVKELQKYHLAFLEDPFMESQGEEVVELRRRTGVQVAVGESQFGHRGIANLVRHKYVDLVRVDALVVGGVKEFLLSAAIASESGMRVSTHIHSEIHVQLAAAINNLDLGGLEYMDPVLNIDLVHLLINNPLKLENGIFHIPNKPGFGIDWNWEAVKEFSAN
;
A
#
# COMPACT_ATOMS: atom_id res chain seq x y z
N ILE A 1 -10.63 16.69 7.77
CA ILE A 1 -11.25 15.35 7.77
C ILE A 1 -12.00 15.08 9.08
N GLY A 2 -11.94 16.00 10.06
CA GLY A 2 -12.61 15.85 11.36
C GLY A 2 -12.02 14.76 12.25
N ASP A 3 -12.71 14.46 13.36
CA ASP A 3 -12.20 13.58 14.41
C ASP A 3 -12.28 12.08 14.06
N THR A 4 -12.99 11.73 13.00
CA THR A 4 -13.16 10.33 12.54
C THR A 4 -12.26 9.96 11.38
N GLY A 5 -11.56 10.93 10.79
CA GLY A 5 -10.66 10.69 9.66
C GLY A 5 -9.35 10.03 10.13
N ARG A 6 -8.86 9.08 9.33
CA ARG A 6 -7.52 8.49 9.52
C ARG A 6 -6.54 9.19 8.57
N ILE A 7 -5.36 9.52 9.08
CA ILE A 7 -4.28 10.15 8.32
C ILE A 7 -3.11 9.18 8.28
N GLY A 8 -2.72 8.73 7.09
CA GLY A 8 -1.41 8.15 6.84
C GLY A 8 -0.46 9.21 6.29
N ALA A 9 0.83 9.02 6.51
CA ALA A 9 1.87 9.85 5.91
C ALA A 9 2.89 8.95 5.22
N ASP A 10 3.21 9.26 3.97
CA ASP A 10 4.27 8.59 3.24
C ASP A 10 5.54 9.44 3.28
N ALA A 11 6.61 8.88 3.83
CA ALA A 11 7.92 9.51 3.88
C ALA A 11 8.73 9.27 2.61
N PHE A 12 8.30 8.37 1.76
CA PHE A 12 8.95 8.06 0.49
C PHE A 12 10.47 7.82 0.63
N ARG A 13 10.87 7.12 1.70
CA ARG A 13 12.27 6.77 2.03
C ARG A 13 13.19 7.97 2.17
N SER A 14 12.63 9.15 2.54
CA SER A 14 13.35 10.42 2.54
C SER A 14 14.08 10.72 3.85
N PHE A 15 13.84 9.96 4.91
CA PHE A 15 14.52 10.23 6.17
C PHE A 15 15.97 9.76 6.12
N LYS A 16 16.85 10.63 6.59
CA LYS A 16 18.29 10.41 6.55
C LYS A 16 18.75 9.32 7.52
N ASP A 17 18.21 9.36 8.73
CA ASP A 17 18.55 8.46 9.84
C ASP A 17 17.42 8.48 10.88
N VAL A 18 17.55 7.66 11.92
CA VAL A 18 16.55 7.53 12.98
C VAL A 18 16.37 8.84 13.77
N ASP A 19 17.38 9.67 13.91
CA ASP A 19 17.29 10.93 14.64
C ASP A 19 16.48 11.97 13.86
N ASP A 20 16.72 12.10 12.56
CA ASP A 20 15.92 12.92 11.64
C ASP A 20 14.47 12.45 11.62
N ALA A 21 14.25 11.15 11.42
CA ALA A 21 12.92 10.55 11.43
C ALA A 21 12.19 10.79 12.76
N THR A 22 12.86 10.58 13.88
CA THR A 22 12.28 10.77 15.21
C THR A 22 11.82 12.22 15.42
N THR A 23 12.63 13.18 14.99
CA THR A 23 12.31 14.61 15.10
C THR A 23 11.03 14.94 14.31
N ARG A 24 10.98 14.54 13.05
CA ARG A 24 9.84 14.81 12.16
C ARG A 24 8.57 14.09 12.60
N VAL A 25 8.67 12.82 12.99
CA VAL A 25 7.51 12.05 13.48
C VAL A 25 6.93 12.68 14.75
N LYS A 26 7.76 13.18 15.68
CA LYS A 26 7.27 13.87 16.88
C LYS A 26 6.50 15.16 16.54
N GLU A 27 6.90 15.89 15.53
CA GLU A 27 6.14 17.07 15.05
C GLU A 27 4.79 16.68 14.44
N LEU A 28 4.68 15.48 13.86
CA LEU A 28 3.46 14.95 13.26
C LEU A 28 2.53 14.28 14.29
N GLN A 29 3.00 13.92 15.48
CA GLN A 29 2.19 13.22 16.50
C GLN A 29 0.88 13.93 16.86
N LYS A 30 0.85 15.25 16.81
CA LYS A 30 -0.36 16.07 17.04
C LYS A 30 -1.49 15.77 16.04
N TYR A 31 -1.20 15.15 14.91
CA TYR A 31 -2.18 14.76 13.90
C TYR A 31 -2.67 13.31 14.04
N HIS A 32 -2.19 12.57 15.03
CA HIS A 32 -2.58 11.18 15.31
C HIS A 32 -2.49 10.28 14.09
N LEU A 33 -1.30 10.22 13.47
CA LEU A 33 -1.08 9.39 12.29
C LEU A 33 -1.51 7.94 12.55
N ALA A 34 -2.28 7.39 11.63
CA ALA A 34 -2.63 5.97 11.63
C ALA A 34 -1.41 5.10 11.30
N PHE A 35 -0.57 5.58 10.40
CA PHE A 35 0.71 4.95 10.05
C PHE A 35 1.65 5.96 9.38
N LEU A 36 2.92 5.63 9.39
CA LEU A 36 3.97 6.25 8.59
C LEU A 36 4.45 5.22 7.57
N GLU A 37 4.42 5.56 6.30
CA GLU A 37 4.85 4.72 5.22
C GLU A 37 6.29 4.98 4.84
N ASP A 38 7.02 3.91 4.51
CA ASP A 38 8.36 3.89 3.95
C ASP A 38 9.32 4.97 4.53
N PRO A 39 9.56 4.99 5.86
CA PRO A 39 10.43 6.01 6.45
C PRO A 39 11.88 5.93 5.94
N PHE A 40 12.36 4.72 5.66
CA PHE A 40 13.74 4.44 5.27
C PHE A 40 13.80 3.50 4.06
N MET A 41 15.00 3.34 3.51
CA MET A 41 15.26 2.30 2.52
C MET A 41 14.98 0.91 3.12
N GLU A 42 14.51 -0.03 2.32
CA GLU A 42 14.09 -1.36 2.79
C GLU A 42 15.18 -2.19 3.49
N SER A 43 16.45 -1.88 3.22
CA SER A 43 17.59 -2.49 3.92
C SER A 43 17.75 -2.03 5.37
N GLN A 44 16.97 -1.04 5.80
CA GLN A 44 17.12 -0.37 7.11
C GLN A 44 16.00 -0.82 8.08
N GLY A 45 15.76 -2.12 8.21
CA GLY A 45 14.71 -2.64 9.08
C GLY A 45 14.96 -2.38 10.57
N GLU A 46 16.21 -2.39 11.02
CA GLU A 46 16.54 -2.08 12.41
C GLU A 46 16.26 -0.62 12.76
N GLU A 47 16.43 0.29 11.82
CA GLU A 47 16.08 1.71 11.96
C GLU A 47 14.57 1.89 12.13
N VAL A 48 13.76 1.09 11.43
CA VAL A 48 12.30 1.07 11.62
C VAL A 48 11.96 0.65 13.05
N VAL A 49 12.56 -0.42 13.57
CA VAL A 49 12.32 -0.89 14.94
C VAL A 49 12.67 0.20 15.95
N GLU A 50 13.81 0.86 15.78
CA GLU A 50 14.25 1.91 16.69
C GLU A 50 13.37 3.16 16.60
N LEU A 51 12.94 3.56 15.39
CA LEU A 51 12.00 4.66 15.21
C LEU A 51 10.67 4.41 15.94
N ARG A 52 10.11 3.21 15.78
CA ARG A 52 8.89 2.78 16.48
C ARG A 52 9.05 2.82 18.00
N ARG A 53 10.19 2.34 18.50
CA ARG A 53 10.51 2.37 19.94
C ARG A 53 10.53 3.80 20.50
N ARG A 54 11.06 4.76 19.73
CA ARG A 54 11.22 6.17 20.15
C ARG A 54 9.92 6.97 20.04
N THR A 55 9.06 6.62 19.11
CA THR A 55 7.91 7.47 18.75
C THR A 55 6.56 6.81 18.95
N GLY A 56 6.49 5.48 18.98
CA GLY A 56 5.24 4.74 19.00
C GLY A 56 4.46 4.78 17.68
N VAL A 57 5.02 5.35 16.60
CA VAL A 57 4.34 5.40 15.30
C VAL A 57 4.23 3.99 14.71
N GLN A 58 3.09 3.67 14.13
CA GLN A 58 2.95 2.46 13.31
C GLN A 58 3.62 2.68 11.97
N VAL A 59 4.34 1.68 11.47
CA VAL A 59 5.06 1.76 10.21
C VAL A 59 4.48 0.80 9.19
N ALA A 60 4.18 1.34 8.00
CA ALA A 60 3.73 0.61 6.83
C ALA A 60 4.89 0.48 5.82
N VAL A 61 5.24 -0.75 5.44
CA VAL A 61 6.27 -1.03 4.42
C VAL A 61 5.96 -2.33 3.69
N GLY A 62 6.59 -2.56 2.54
CA GLY A 62 6.54 -3.83 1.84
C GLY A 62 6.21 -3.75 0.35
N GLU A 63 5.87 -2.60 -0.18
CA GLU A 63 5.46 -2.39 -1.57
C GLU A 63 6.51 -2.82 -2.61
N SER A 64 7.79 -2.71 -2.27
CA SER A 64 8.91 -3.09 -3.16
C SER A 64 9.43 -4.52 -2.90
N GLN A 65 8.75 -5.31 -2.07
CA GLN A 65 9.20 -6.68 -1.77
C GLN A 65 8.89 -7.65 -2.92
N PHE A 66 9.90 -8.38 -3.35
CA PHE A 66 9.74 -9.45 -4.35
C PHE A 66 9.43 -10.79 -3.66
N GLY A 67 8.29 -11.38 -4.03
CA GLY A 67 7.83 -12.65 -3.50
C GLY A 67 7.41 -12.60 -2.02
N HIS A 68 6.57 -13.54 -1.61
CA HIS A 68 6.09 -13.66 -0.24
C HIS A 68 7.21 -13.83 0.80
N ARG A 69 8.41 -14.28 0.38
CA ARG A 69 9.57 -14.43 1.29
C ARG A 69 10.11 -13.09 1.78
N GLY A 70 10.06 -12.04 0.96
CA GLY A 70 10.39 -10.68 1.38
C GLY A 70 9.44 -10.22 2.49
N ILE A 71 8.15 -10.38 2.26
CA ILE A 71 7.13 -10.08 3.28
C ILE A 71 7.32 -10.92 4.56
N ALA A 72 7.60 -12.23 4.43
CA ALA A 72 7.87 -13.09 5.58
C ALA A 72 9.09 -12.60 6.40
N ASN A 73 10.10 -12.04 5.74
CA ASN A 73 11.25 -11.46 6.40
C ASN A 73 10.88 -10.21 7.22
N LEU A 74 10.12 -9.29 6.64
CA LEU A 74 9.62 -8.09 7.33
C LEU A 74 8.80 -8.46 8.57
N VAL A 75 7.87 -9.40 8.41
CA VAL A 75 6.98 -9.86 9.48
C VAL A 75 7.77 -10.54 10.60
N ARG A 76 8.67 -11.47 10.25
CA ARG A 76 9.48 -12.23 11.22
C ARG A 76 10.32 -11.33 12.10
N HIS A 77 10.94 -10.32 11.54
CA HIS A 77 11.82 -9.39 12.25
C HIS A 77 11.07 -8.20 12.85
N LYS A 78 9.74 -8.14 12.67
CA LYS A 78 8.91 -7.04 13.16
C LYS A 78 9.32 -5.67 12.60
N TYR A 79 9.75 -5.64 11.35
CA TYR A 79 10.11 -4.42 10.63
C TYR A 79 8.90 -3.66 10.09
N VAL A 80 7.69 -4.14 10.38
CA VAL A 80 6.43 -3.62 9.86
C VAL A 80 5.31 -3.77 10.87
N ASP A 81 4.34 -2.87 10.86
CA ASP A 81 3.06 -2.98 11.57
C ASP A 81 1.89 -3.18 10.62
N LEU A 82 1.91 -2.50 9.47
CA LEU A 82 0.96 -2.61 8.38
C LEU A 82 1.71 -3.05 7.12
N VAL A 83 1.42 -4.26 6.64
CA VAL A 83 2.10 -4.83 5.46
C VAL A 83 1.50 -4.23 4.20
N ARG A 84 2.31 -3.47 3.43
CA ARG A 84 1.89 -2.99 2.11
C ARG A 84 2.30 -3.98 1.05
N VAL A 85 1.38 -4.38 0.20
CA VAL A 85 1.65 -5.38 -0.84
C VAL A 85 1.19 -4.86 -2.19
N ASP A 86 2.11 -4.87 -3.14
CA ASP A 86 1.80 -4.64 -4.54
C ASP A 86 1.83 -5.96 -5.31
N ALA A 87 0.71 -6.35 -5.90
CA ALA A 87 0.59 -7.60 -6.65
C ALA A 87 1.48 -7.63 -7.89
N LEU A 88 1.78 -6.46 -8.49
CA LEU A 88 2.62 -6.36 -9.68
C LEU A 88 4.10 -6.53 -9.32
N VAL A 89 4.49 -6.04 -8.14
CA VAL A 89 5.87 -6.11 -7.65
C VAL A 89 6.14 -7.43 -6.96
N VAL A 90 5.24 -7.89 -6.09
CA VAL A 90 5.45 -9.13 -5.32
C VAL A 90 5.46 -10.39 -6.19
N GLY A 91 4.95 -10.34 -7.43
CA GLY A 91 4.98 -11.45 -8.38
C GLY A 91 3.62 -12.08 -8.69
N GLY A 92 2.54 -11.31 -8.57
CA GLY A 92 1.19 -11.68 -9.01
C GLY A 92 0.29 -12.21 -7.90
N VAL A 93 -0.88 -12.67 -8.31
CA VAL A 93 -1.99 -13.09 -7.43
C VAL A 93 -1.56 -14.07 -6.35
N LYS A 94 -0.82 -15.12 -6.73
CA LYS A 94 -0.38 -16.16 -5.80
C LYS A 94 0.51 -15.58 -4.70
N GLU A 95 1.50 -14.79 -5.08
CA GLU A 95 2.46 -14.21 -4.15
C GLU A 95 1.77 -13.19 -3.23
N PHE A 96 0.80 -12.42 -3.76
CA PHE A 96 -0.03 -11.52 -2.95
C PHE A 96 -0.82 -12.29 -1.89
N LEU A 97 -1.54 -13.36 -2.26
CA LEU A 97 -2.33 -14.15 -1.32
C LEU A 97 -1.47 -14.84 -0.26
N LEU A 98 -0.28 -15.34 -0.62
CA LEU A 98 0.67 -15.89 0.33
C LEU A 98 1.19 -14.82 1.30
N SER A 99 1.48 -13.62 0.81
CA SER A 99 1.90 -12.48 1.63
C SER A 99 0.82 -12.08 2.63
N ALA A 100 -0.43 -12.00 2.18
CA ALA A 100 -1.57 -11.70 3.04
C ALA A 100 -1.79 -12.78 4.12
N ALA A 101 -1.63 -14.07 3.77
CA ALA A 101 -1.73 -15.17 4.71
C ALA A 101 -0.63 -15.09 5.79
N ILE A 102 0.62 -14.83 5.41
CA ILE A 102 1.76 -14.66 6.34
C ILE A 102 1.49 -13.49 7.31
N ALA A 103 1.00 -12.36 6.81
CA ALA A 103 0.63 -11.23 7.64
C ALA A 103 -0.51 -11.62 8.62
N SER A 104 -1.54 -12.31 8.13
CA SER A 104 -2.69 -12.77 8.92
C SER A 104 -2.29 -13.71 10.06
N GLU A 105 -1.41 -14.68 9.81
CA GLU A 105 -0.87 -15.59 10.82
C GLU A 105 -0.14 -14.86 11.96
N SER A 106 0.41 -13.70 11.66
CA SER A 106 1.11 -12.84 12.64
C SER A 106 0.20 -11.76 13.24
N GLY A 107 -1.11 -11.80 12.97
CA GLY A 107 -2.08 -10.81 13.44
C GLY A 107 -1.95 -9.44 12.78
N MET A 108 -1.22 -9.34 11.66
CA MET A 108 -1.01 -8.10 10.95
C MET A 108 -2.06 -7.90 9.85
N ARG A 109 -2.35 -6.63 9.57
CA ARG A 109 -3.21 -6.24 8.46
C ARG A 109 -2.39 -5.95 7.21
N VAL A 110 -3.08 -5.97 6.08
CA VAL A 110 -2.53 -5.69 4.76
C VAL A 110 -3.19 -4.44 4.20
N SER A 111 -2.40 -3.60 3.56
CA SER A 111 -2.86 -2.58 2.61
C SER A 111 -2.27 -2.86 1.24
N THR A 112 -2.91 -2.34 0.21
CA THR A 112 -2.38 -2.45 -1.16
C THR A 112 -1.61 -1.18 -1.52
N HIS A 113 -0.72 -1.29 -2.52
CA HIS A 113 -0.01 -0.17 -3.09
C HIS A 113 -0.54 0.12 -4.48
N ILE A 114 -1.01 1.33 -4.74
CA ILE A 114 -1.58 1.82 -6.00
C ILE A 114 -2.37 0.77 -6.81
N HIS A 115 -2.54 0.94 -8.11
CA HIS A 115 -3.19 -0.03 -9.03
C HIS A 115 -4.51 -0.63 -8.51
N SER A 116 -5.39 0.22 -8.03
CA SER A 116 -6.66 -0.16 -7.39
C SER A 116 -7.53 -1.06 -8.27
N GLU A 117 -7.48 -0.92 -9.60
CA GLU A 117 -8.20 -1.75 -10.55
C GLU A 117 -7.81 -3.24 -10.49
N ILE A 118 -6.56 -3.51 -10.12
CA ILE A 118 -6.06 -4.87 -9.91
C ILE A 118 -6.30 -5.30 -8.47
N HIS A 119 -5.98 -4.41 -7.53
CA HIS A 119 -6.01 -4.74 -6.12
C HIS A 119 -7.40 -4.88 -5.52
N VAL A 120 -8.45 -4.27 -6.10
CA VAL A 120 -9.82 -4.39 -5.58
C VAL A 120 -10.31 -5.83 -5.49
N GLN A 121 -9.98 -6.67 -6.49
CA GLN A 121 -10.30 -8.09 -6.48
C GLN A 121 -9.54 -8.85 -5.39
N LEU A 122 -8.26 -8.54 -5.23
CA LEU A 122 -7.38 -9.17 -4.26
C LEU A 122 -7.69 -8.74 -2.83
N ALA A 123 -7.98 -7.46 -2.63
CA ALA A 123 -8.42 -6.89 -1.36
C ALA A 123 -9.71 -7.56 -0.85
N ALA A 124 -10.66 -7.83 -1.77
CA ALA A 124 -11.89 -8.54 -1.42
C ALA A 124 -11.68 -10.03 -1.13
N ALA A 125 -10.58 -10.62 -1.57
CA ALA A 125 -10.28 -12.04 -1.38
C ALA A 125 -9.55 -12.35 -0.06
N ILE A 126 -9.11 -11.35 0.70
CA ILE A 126 -8.40 -11.51 1.97
C ILE A 126 -9.25 -11.07 3.16
N ASN A 127 -9.00 -11.63 4.32
CA ASN A 127 -9.76 -11.36 5.55
C ASN A 127 -9.08 -10.36 6.49
N ASN A 128 -7.85 -9.96 6.19
CA ASN A 128 -7.01 -9.08 7.00
C ASN A 128 -6.68 -7.74 6.30
N LEU A 129 -7.53 -7.30 5.38
CA LEU A 129 -7.40 -5.96 4.81
C LEU A 129 -7.55 -4.89 5.91
N ASP A 130 -6.72 -3.88 5.92
CA ASP A 130 -6.86 -2.74 6.83
C ASP A 130 -8.05 -1.86 6.45
N LEU A 131 -8.58 -1.11 7.39
CA LEU A 131 -9.61 -0.11 7.12
C LEU A 131 -9.03 1.01 6.24
N GLY A 132 -9.57 1.15 5.03
CA GLY A 132 -9.00 2.03 4.02
C GLY A 132 -7.73 1.47 3.37
N GLY A 133 -7.52 0.15 3.47
CA GLY A 133 -6.32 -0.51 2.97
C GLY A 133 -6.24 -0.71 1.46
N LEU A 134 -7.28 -0.39 0.70
CA LEU A 134 -7.19 -0.27 -0.76
C LEU A 134 -6.76 1.15 -1.11
N GLU A 135 -5.54 1.30 -1.56
CA GLU A 135 -5.05 2.60 -2.02
C GLU A 135 -5.69 2.97 -3.35
N TYR A 136 -6.17 4.20 -3.43
CA TYR A 136 -6.82 4.73 -4.61
C TYR A 136 -6.31 6.12 -4.91
N MET A 137 -5.74 6.27 -6.10
CA MET A 137 -5.35 7.57 -6.64
C MET A 137 -6.54 8.13 -7.42
N ASP A 138 -7.21 9.13 -6.82
CA ASP A 138 -8.33 9.77 -7.50
C ASP A 138 -7.84 10.38 -8.84
N PRO A 139 -8.49 10.09 -9.97
CA PRO A 139 -8.11 10.63 -11.28
C PRO A 139 -7.98 12.16 -11.31
N VAL A 140 -8.71 12.88 -10.45
CA VAL A 140 -8.61 14.34 -10.34
C VAL A 140 -7.22 14.82 -9.95
N LEU A 141 -6.45 13.98 -9.24
CA LEU A 141 -5.07 14.30 -8.81
C LEU A 141 -4.06 14.20 -9.95
N ASN A 142 -4.41 13.49 -11.04
CA ASN A 142 -3.54 13.27 -12.21
C ASN A 142 -2.15 12.71 -11.86
N ILE A 143 -2.07 11.85 -10.82
CA ILE A 143 -0.84 11.22 -10.35
C ILE A 143 -0.68 9.85 -10.98
N ASP A 144 -1.73 9.00 -10.90
CA ASP A 144 -1.79 7.71 -11.58
C ASP A 144 -2.59 7.84 -12.87
N LEU A 145 -1.94 7.56 -14.00
CA LEU A 145 -2.54 7.69 -15.34
C LEU A 145 -3.16 6.39 -15.86
N VAL A 146 -3.17 5.32 -15.07
CA VAL A 146 -3.73 4.01 -15.48
C VAL A 146 -5.20 4.14 -15.89
N HIS A 147 -5.96 5.03 -15.26
CA HIS A 147 -7.36 5.29 -15.62
C HIS A 147 -7.55 5.73 -17.08
N LEU A 148 -6.54 6.34 -17.72
CA LEU A 148 -6.58 6.71 -19.14
C LEU A 148 -6.51 5.50 -20.07
N LEU A 149 -5.93 4.39 -19.61
CA LEU A 149 -5.74 3.16 -20.36
C LEU A 149 -6.94 2.20 -20.25
N ILE A 150 -7.98 2.58 -19.49
CA ILE A 150 -9.10 1.71 -19.13
C ILE A 150 -10.43 2.36 -19.53
N ASN A 151 -11.29 1.63 -20.27
CA ASN A 151 -12.61 2.12 -20.65
C ASN A 151 -13.59 2.21 -19.46
N ASN A 152 -13.38 1.38 -18.44
CA ASN A 152 -14.22 1.30 -17.24
C ASN A 152 -13.38 1.44 -15.97
N PRO A 153 -12.72 2.59 -15.74
CA PRO A 153 -11.89 2.77 -14.55
C PRO A 153 -12.73 2.61 -13.26
N LEU A 154 -12.07 2.12 -12.23
CA LEU A 154 -12.69 1.94 -10.91
C LEU A 154 -13.15 3.30 -10.36
N LYS A 155 -14.36 3.33 -9.80
CA LYS A 155 -14.92 4.55 -9.21
C LYS A 155 -15.18 4.35 -7.73
N LEU A 156 -14.79 5.34 -6.95
CA LEU A 156 -15.14 5.43 -5.54
C LEU A 156 -16.49 6.15 -5.40
N GLU A 157 -17.52 5.44 -4.99
CA GLU A 157 -18.86 6.00 -4.80
C GLU A 157 -19.26 5.89 -3.32
N ASN A 158 -19.42 7.02 -2.65
CA ASN A 158 -19.74 7.07 -1.21
C ASN A 158 -18.81 6.24 -0.32
N GLY A 159 -17.51 6.21 -0.64
CA GLY A 159 -16.52 5.42 0.11
C GLY A 159 -16.50 3.93 -0.23
N ILE A 160 -17.21 3.50 -1.26
CA ILE A 160 -17.33 2.09 -1.66
C ILE A 160 -16.83 1.90 -3.09
N PHE A 161 -16.05 0.83 -3.30
CA PHE A 161 -15.73 0.32 -4.62
C PHE A 161 -16.61 -0.86 -4.98
N HIS A 162 -17.15 -0.86 -6.17
CA HIS A 162 -17.89 -2.00 -6.73
C HIS A 162 -16.92 -2.90 -7.49
N ILE A 163 -16.77 -4.14 -7.01
CA ILE A 163 -15.88 -5.11 -7.63
C ILE A 163 -16.44 -5.50 -9.01
N PRO A 164 -15.67 -5.37 -10.10
CA PRO A 164 -16.11 -5.75 -11.42
C PRO A 164 -16.48 -7.25 -11.49
N ASN A 165 -17.67 -7.56 -11.97
CA ASN A 165 -18.14 -8.94 -12.18
C ASN A 165 -17.89 -9.38 -13.63
N LYS A 166 -16.61 -9.42 -14.03
CA LYS A 166 -16.16 -9.83 -15.37
C LYS A 166 -14.98 -10.79 -15.22
N PRO A 167 -14.66 -11.61 -16.24
CA PRO A 167 -13.48 -12.49 -16.20
C PRO A 167 -12.18 -11.75 -15.92
N GLY A 168 -11.24 -12.42 -15.28
CA GLY A 168 -9.95 -11.85 -14.85
C GLY A 168 -10.13 -10.78 -13.80
N PHE A 169 -9.42 -9.68 -13.91
CA PHE A 169 -9.57 -8.50 -13.04
C PHE A 169 -10.77 -7.61 -13.42
N GLY A 170 -11.49 -7.96 -14.47
CA GLY A 170 -12.63 -7.17 -14.95
C GLY A 170 -12.24 -5.87 -15.66
N ILE A 171 -10.98 -5.71 -16.02
CA ILE A 171 -10.46 -4.54 -16.71
C ILE A 171 -10.82 -4.59 -18.19
N ASP A 172 -11.34 -3.47 -18.69
CA ASP A 172 -11.65 -3.26 -20.12
C ASP A 172 -10.63 -2.24 -20.68
N TRP A 173 -9.60 -2.76 -21.37
CA TRP A 173 -8.50 -1.94 -21.86
C TRP A 173 -8.90 -1.05 -23.04
N ASN A 174 -8.55 0.22 -22.96
CA ASN A 174 -8.58 1.16 -24.06
C ASN A 174 -7.33 0.97 -24.94
N TRP A 175 -7.40 0.04 -25.89
CA TRP A 175 -6.26 -0.31 -26.74
C TRP A 175 -5.78 0.85 -27.64
N GLU A 176 -6.62 1.82 -27.93
CA GLU A 176 -6.21 3.02 -28.68
C GLU A 176 -5.29 3.88 -27.81
N ALA A 177 -5.69 4.14 -26.56
CA ALA A 177 -4.84 4.86 -25.60
C ALA A 177 -3.55 4.08 -25.29
N VAL A 178 -3.63 2.75 -25.09
CA VAL A 178 -2.44 1.92 -24.89
C VAL A 178 -1.44 2.08 -26.04
N LYS A 179 -1.94 2.09 -27.29
CA LYS A 179 -1.10 2.30 -28.48
C LYS A 179 -0.52 3.71 -28.54
N GLU A 180 -1.31 4.73 -28.19
CA GLU A 180 -0.87 6.13 -28.17
C GLU A 180 0.28 6.36 -27.18
N PHE A 181 0.18 5.76 -25.98
CA PHE A 181 1.19 5.89 -24.93
C PHE A 181 2.34 4.87 -25.03
N SER A 182 2.31 3.95 -25.99
CA SER A 182 3.40 3.00 -26.21
C SER A 182 4.63 3.69 -26.79
N ALA A 183 5.78 3.44 -26.22
CA ALA A 183 7.04 3.87 -26.79
C ALA A 183 7.30 3.10 -28.11
N ASN A 184 7.74 3.81 -29.16
CA ASN A 184 8.18 3.22 -30.43
C ASN A 184 9.55 2.56 -30.28
#